data_cb6b117ccede7533b28dafebd004ab91
#
_entry.id   cb6b117ccede7533b28dafebd004ab91
#
_cell.length_a   1.000
_cell.length_b   1.000
_cell.length_c   1.000
_cell.angle_alpha   90.00
_cell.angle_beta   90.00
_cell.angle_gamma   90.00
#
_symmetry.space_group_name_H-M   'P 1'
#
loop_
_entity.id
_entity.type
_entity.pdbx_description
1 polymer ?
#
loop_
_entity_poly.entity_id
_entity_poly.type
_entity_poly.pdbx_seq_one_letter_code
_entity_poly.pdbx_strand_id
1 'polypeptide(L)'
;AEGWGVGRCEEIAVFVPYTAIGDIIEAKILKVAKTYAFGKMISLITASQDRIEIDCKYFTKCGGCTYRHMTYQAELAVKEQRVKDALNRIGGFSDLPMKPIVGAKHPDHYRNKAQLPIGIDDNQSMIMGFYSNRSHRIIDCESCALQPQSFTQAMDAFRKWADTSGND
;
A
#
# COMPACT_ATOMS: atom_id res chain seq x y z
N ALA A 1 8.08 -6.69 -7.11
CA ALA A 1 7.68 -7.58 -6.04
C ALA A 1 7.10 -6.75 -4.90
N GLU A 2 6.03 -7.17 -4.27
CA GLU A 2 5.40 -6.51 -3.12
C GLU A 2 4.96 -5.04 -3.36
N GLY A 3 4.63 -4.67 -4.59
CA GLY A 3 4.19 -3.32 -4.94
C GLY A 3 5.29 -2.28 -5.06
N TRP A 4 6.54 -2.72 -5.10
CA TRP A 4 7.64 -1.85 -5.45
C TRP A 4 7.79 -1.78 -6.96
N GLY A 5 7.85 -0.58 -7.51
CA GLY A 5 8.25 -0.40 -8.89
C GLY A 5 9.74 -0.75 -9.06
N VAL A 6 10.07 -1.22 -10.23
CA VAL A 6 11.44 -1.57 -10.59
C VAL A 6 11.84 -0.76 -11.81
N GLY A 7 12.77 0.15 -11.62
CA GLY A 7 13.45 0.86 -12.68
C GLY A 7 14.87 0.33 -12.88
N ARG A 8 15.55 0.80 -13.91
CA ARG A 8 16.98 0.57 -14.12
C ARG A 8 17.71 1.89 -14.17
N CYS A 9 18.81 1.96 -13.46
CA CYS A 9 19.79 3.02 -13.57
C CYS A 9 21.09 2.35 -14.02
N GLU A 10 21.52 2.65 -15.24
CA GLU A 10 22.59 1.89 -15.91
C GLU A 10 22.23 0.39 -15.94
N GLU A 11 23.06 -0.46 -15.37
CA GLU A 11 22.81 -1.92 -15.31
C GLU A 11 22.18 -2.39 -14.00
N ILE A 12 21.96 -1.48 -13.02
CA ILE A 12 21.49 -1.82 -11.70
C ILE A 12 19.96 -1.68 -11.63
N ALA A 13 19.27 -2.72 -11.16
CA ALA A 13 17.85 -2.66 -10.85
C ALA A 13 17.62 -1.82 -9.58
N VAL A 14 16.73 -0.82 -9.67
CA VAL A 14 16.38 0.05 -8.53
C VAL A 14 14.94 -0.19 -8.14
N PHE A 15 14.73 -0.57 -6.89
CA PHE A 15 13.40 -0.79 -6.30
C PHE A 15 12.93 0.48 -5.59
N VAL A 16 11.79 1.04 -6.02
CA VAL A 16 11.22 2.26 -5.45
C VAL A 16 9.74 2.02 -5.10
N PRO A 17 9.33 2.20 -3.84
CA PRO A 17 7.93 2.04 -3.45
C PRO A 17 7.05 3.17 -4.01
N TYR A 18 5.75 2.90 -4.14
CA TYR A 18 4.72 3.86 -4.55
C TYR A 18 4.91 4.43 -5.96
N THR A 19 5.55 3.67 -6.85
CA THR A 19 5.69 4.00 -8.27
C THR A 19 4.79 3.13 -9.13
N ALA A 20 4.30 3.69 -10.24
CA ALA A 20 3.52 3.00 -11.26
C ALA A 20 4.38 2.70 -12.49
N ILE A 21 3.96 1.73 -13.30
CA ILE A 21 4.62 1.43 -14.58
C ILE A 21 4.45 2.63 -15.50
N GLY A 22 5.55 3.13 -16.05
CA GLY A 22 5.56 4.33 -16.91
C GLY A 22 5.83 5.64 -16.18
N ASP A 23 5.99 5.65 -14.85
CA ASP A 23 6.46 6.83 -14.14
C ASP A 23 7.90 7.18 -14.52
N ILE A 24 8.17 8.47 -14.67
CA ILE A 24 9.51 9.03 -14.67
C ILE A 24 9.68 9.78 -13.36
N ILE A 25 10.67 9.38 -12.57
CA ILE A 25 10.87 9.88 -11.21
C ILE A 25 12.30 10.30 -10.97
N GLU A 26 12.49 11.24 -10.07
CA GLU A 26 13.75 11.42 -9.35
C GLU A 26 13.71 10.56 -8.07
N ALA A 27 14.75 9.76 -7.86
CA ALA A 27 14.83 8.89 -6.70
C ALA A 27 16.16 9.06 -5.97
N LYS A 28 16.09 9.15 -4.63
CA LYS A 28 17.26 9.05 -3.77
C LYS A 28 17.58 7.59 -3.49
N ILE A 29 18.79 7.17 -3.81
CA ILE A 29 19.27 5.83 -3.45
C ILE A 29 19.50 5.76 -1.94
N LEU A 30 18.89 4.77 -1.29
CA LEU A 30 18.97 4.55 0.14
C LEU A 30 19.96 3.43 0.49
N LYS A 31 20.03 2.39 -0.35
CA LYS A 31 20.90 1.24 -0.13
C LYS A 31 21.26 0.62 -1.47
N VAL A 32 22.55 0.29 -1.60
CA VAL A 32 23.07 -0.45 -2.77
C VAL A 32 23.49 -1.84 -2.31
N ALA A 33 23.04 -2.86 -3.05
CA ALA A 33 23.51 -4.23 -2.94
C ALA A 33 24.33 -4.58 -4.19
N LYS A 34 24.87 -5.81 -4.27
CA LYS A 34 25.75 -6.22 -5.37
C LYS A 34 25.10 -6.13 -6.76
N THR A 35 23.79 -6.40 -6.87
CA THR A 35 23.07 -6.49 -8.17
C THR A 35 21.82 -5.63 -8.23
N TYR A 36 21.47 -4.91 -7.16
CA TYR A 36 20.29 -4.05 -7.10
C TYR A 36 20.45 -2.95 -6.05
N ALA A 37 19.59 -1.96 -6.12
CA ALA A 37 19.50 -0.87 -5.15
C ALA A 37 18.06 -0.64 -4.68
N PHE A 38 17.92 -0.02 -3.52
CA PHE A 38 16.66 0.51 -3.02
C PHE A 38 16.69 2.03 -3.06
N GLY A 39 15.61 2.62 -3.54
CA GLY A 39 15.45 4.07 -3.62
C GLY A 39 14.14 4.51 -2.96
N LYS A 40 14.08 5.82 -2.71
CA LYS A 40 12.87 6.54 -2.32
C LYS A 40 12.60 7.61 -3.38
N MET A 41 11.38 7.67 -3.87
CA MET A 41 10.95 8.72 -4.78
C MET A 41 11.05 10.09 -4.08
N ILE A 42 11.72 11.03 -4.69
CA ILE A 42 11.84 12.42 -4.25
C ILE A 42 10.82 13.27 -4.98
N SER A 43 10.75 13.14 -6.31
CA SER A 43 9.79 13.83 -7.14
C SER A 43 9.27 12.93 -8.26
N LEU A 44 8.05 13.20 -8.69
CA LEU A 44 7.43 12.61 -9.86
C LEU A 44 7.56 13.59 -11.01
N ILE A 45 8.41 13.28 -11.99
CA ILE A 45 8.69 14.14 -13.15
C ILE A 45 7.58 14.00 -14.18
N THR A 46 7.23 12.74 -14.51
CA THR A 46 6.13 12.43 -15.41
C THR A 46 5.30 11.32 -14.79
N ALA A 47 4.01 11.58 -14.62
CA ALA A 47 3.08 10.59 -14.10
C ALA A 47 2.69 9.57 -15.19
N SER A 48 2.64 8.30 -14.81
CA SER A 48 2.00 7.27 -15.62
C SER A 48 0.52 7.60 -15.84
N GLN A 49 -0.02 7.21 -16.98
CA GLN A 49 -1.46 7.27 -17.25
C GLN A 49 -2.31 6.40 -16.30
N ASP A 50 -1.68 5.42 -15.67
CA ASP A 50 -2.30 4.52 -14.70
C ASP A 50 -2.36 5.11 -13.30
N ARG A 51 -1.77 6.29 -13.05
CA ARG A 51 -1.90 6.97 -11.76
C ARG A 51 -3.28 7.58 -11.58
N ILE A 52 -3.74 7.54 -10.35
CA ILE A 52 -4.93 8.26 -9.90
C ILE A 52 -4.57 9.14 -8.70
N GLU A 53 -5.42 10.11 -8.43
CA GLU A 53 -5.34 10.88 -7.20
C GLU A 53 -5.55 9.97 -5.99
N ILE A 54 -4.70 10.13 -4.99
CA ILE A 54 -4.74 9.31 -3.78
C ILE A 54 -5.81 9.86 -2.84
N ASP A 55 -6.89 9.14 -2.68
CA ASP A 55 -8.05 9.48 -1.84
C ASP A 55 -7.86 9.16 -0.36
N CYS A 56 -6.75 8.52 0.03
CA CYS A 56 -6.44 8.13 1.39
C CYS A 56 -5.25 8.92 1.95
N LYS A 57 -5.50 9.82 2.89
CA LYS A 57 -4.47 10.65 3.56
C LYS A 57 -3.40 9.83 4.31
N TYR A 58 -3.65 8.54 4.54
CA TYR A 58 -2.74 7.64 5.26
C TYR A 58 -1.92 6.73 4.34
N PHE A 59 -2.14 6.75 3.02
CA PHE A 59 -1.62 5.76 2.09
C PHE A 59 -0.11 5.51 2.22
N THR A 60 0.71 6.55 2.25
CA THR A 60 2.18 6.40 2.31
C THR A 60 2.70 6.10 3.72
N LYS A 61 1.86 6.25 4.73
CA LYS A 61 2.21 6.03 6.15
C LYS A 61 1.72 4.68 6.64
N CYS A 62 0.47 4.33 6.32
CA CYS A 62 -0.19 3.08 6.68
C CYS A 62 0.32 1.92 5.82
N GLY A 63 0.59 0.77 6.43
CA GLY A 63 1.03 -0.44 5.72
C GLY A 63 -0.10 -1.24 5.05
N GLY A 64 -1.34 -0.75 5.08
CA GLY A 64 -2.52 -1.52 4.67
C GLY A 64 -2.76 -1.63 3.16
N CYS A 65 -2.27 -0.67 2.37
CA CYS A 65 -2.48 -0.60 0.92
C CYS A 65 -1.16 -0.48 0.17
N THR A 66 -1.10 -1.14 -0.99
CA THR A 66 0.10 -1.16 -1.83
C THR A 66 -0.10 -0.41 -3.14
N TYR A 67 -1.29 -0.47 -3.74
CA TYR A 67 -1.55 -0.02 -5.12
C TYR A 67 -2.56 1.14 -5.22
N ARG A 68 -2.94 1.78 -4.12
CA ARG A 68 -3.99 2.81 -4.10
C ARG A 68 -3.65 4.11 -4.87
N HIS A 69 -2.46 4.21 -5.41
CA HIS A 69 -2.01 5.29 -6.30
C HIS A 69 -2.21 4.95 -7.79
N MET A 70 -2.80 3.80 -8.11
CA MET A 70 -2.99 3.30 -9.46
C MET A 70 -4.47 3.02 -9.73
N THR A 71 -4.86 3.06 -11.01
CA THR A 71 -6.18 2.59 -11.44
C THR A 71 -6.37 1.12 -11.07
N TYR A 72 -7.61 0.71 -10.82
CA TYR A 72 -7.89 -0.69 -10.48
C TYR A 72 -7.53 -1.66 -11.62
N GLN A 73 -7.66 -1.22 -12.86
CA GLN A 73 -7.25 -2.00 -14.05
C GLN A 73 -5.74 -2.24 -14.05
N ALA A 74 -4.94 -1.22 -13.76
CA ALA A 74 -3.49 -1.36 -13.65
C ALA A 74 -3.09 -2.26 -12.47
N GLU A 75 -3.78 -2.15 -11.33
CA GLU A 75 -3.60 -3.07 -10.20
C GLU A 75 -3.86 -4.53 -10.59
N LEU A 76 -4.95 -4.79 -11.30
CA LEU A 76 -5.27 -6.13 -11.79
C LEU A 76 -4.19 -6.64 -12.75
N ALA A 77 -3.75 -5.83 -13.70
CA ALA A 77 -2.70 -6.19 -14.65
C ALA A 77 -1.38 -6.56 -13.95
N VAL A 78 -0.97 -5.76 -12.95
CA VAL A 78 0.23 -6.05 -12.13
C VAL A 78 0.08 -7.36 -11.36
N LYS A 79 -1.09 -7.62 -10.78
CA LYS A 79 -1.36 -8.87 -10.05
C LYS A 79 -1.34 -10.09 -10.98
N GLU A 80 -1.97 -9.99 -12.14
CA GLU A 80 -1.96 -11.05 -13.16
C GLU A 80 -0.54 -11.34 -13.64
N GLN A 81 0.22 -10.29 -13.98
CA GLN A 81 1.61 -10.43 -14.41
C GLN A 81 2.48 -11.08 -13.32
N ARG A 82 2.28 -10.74 -12.06
CA ARG A 82 2.99 -11.37 -10.95
C ARG A 82 2.75 -12.87 -10.86
N VAL A 83 1.52 -13.33 -11.08
CA VAL A 83 1.20 -14.76 -11.10
C VAL A 83 1.86 -15.43 -12.29
N LYS A 84 1.79 -14.83 -13.49
CA LYS A 84 2.48 -15.33 -14.70
C LYS A 84 3.98 -15.46 -14.48
N ASP A 85 4.61 -14.44 -13.93
CA ASP A 85 6.05 -14.44 -13.63
C ASP A 85 6.43 -15.51 -12.62
N ALA A 86 5.64 -15.72 -11.57
CA ALA A 86 5.88 -16.74 -10.57
C ALA A 86 5.78 -18.15 -11.16
N LEU A 87 4.75 -18.42 -11.92
CA LEU A 87 4.55 -19.72 -12.59
C LEU A 87 5.65 -20.00 -13.61
N ASN A 88 6.04 -19.01 -14.38
CA ASN A 88 7.10 -19.17 -15.40
C ASN A 88 8.47 -19.31 -14.76
N ARG A 89 8.91 -18.32 -13.95
CA ARG A 89 10.29 -18.24 -13.46
C ARG A 89 10.59 -19.19 -12.31
N ILE A 90 9.61 -19.41 -11.43
CA ILE A 90 9.77 -20.27 -10.24
C ILE A 90 9.23 -21.67 -10.52
N GLY A 91 8.05 -21.74 -11.12
CA GLY A 91 7.39 -23.00 -11.43
C GLY A 91 7.93 -23.72 -12.68
N GLY A 92 8.66 -23.01 -13.56
CA GLY A 92 9.20 -23.56 -14.80
C GLY A 92 8.15 -23.85 -15.88
N PHE A 93 6.93 -23.29 -15.75
CA PHE A 93 5.85 -23.48 -16.70
C PHE A 93 5.87 -22.39 -17.77
N SER A 94 6.13 -22.74 -19.03
CA SER A 94 6.18 -21.79 -20.15
C SER A 94 4.83 -21.57 -20.84
N ASP A 95 3.92 -22.53 -20.74
CA ASP A 95 2.68 -22.57 -21.54
C ASP A 95 1.45 -22.96 -20.69
N LEU A 96 1.19 -22.23 -19.63
CA LEU A 96 -0.02 -22.45 -18.84
C LEU A 96 -1.22 -21.72 -19.45
N PRO A 97 -2.37 -22.41 -19.64
CA PRO A 97 -3.60 -21.79 -20.08
C PRO A 97 -4.20 -20.95 -18.94
N MET A 98 -3.70 -19.74 -18.77
CA MET A 98 -4.21 -18.81 -17.76
C MET A 98 -5.49 -18.13 -18.26
N LYS A 99 -6.53 -18.19 -17.43
CA LYS A 99 -7.72 -17.37 -17.63
C LYS A 99 -7.43 -15.93 -17.20
N PRO A 100 -8.12 -14.93 -17.77
CA PRO A 100 -8.01 -13.55 -17.33
C PRO A 100 -8.30 -13.42 -15.84
N ILE A 101 -7.62 -12.48 -15.19
CA ILE A 101 -7.87 -12.19 -13.77
C ILE A 101 -9.31 -11.71 -13.56
N VAL A 102 -9.95 -12.22 -12.52
CA VAL A 102 -11.29 -11.78 -12.11
C VAL A 102 -11.15 -10.68 -11.06
N GLY A 103 -11.57 -9.47 -11.42
CA GLY A 103 -11.59 -8.33 -10.51
C GLY A 103 -12.81 -8.34 -9.59
N ALA A 104 -12.69 -7.66 -8.45
CA ALA A 104 -13.82 -7.40 -7.57
C ALA A 104 -14.74 -6.33 -8.20
N LYS A 105 -16.05 -6.48 -8.05
CA LYS A 105 -17.03 -5.50 -8.51
C LYS A 105 -16.88 -4.15 -7.76
N HIS A 106 -16.55 -4.23 -6.47
CA HIS A 106 -16.32 -3.09 -5.59
C HIS A 106 -14.96 -3.28 -4.90
N PRO A 107 -13.91 -2.54 -5.29
CA PRO A 107 -12.57 -2.65 -4.71
C PRO A 107 -12.46 -1.98 -3.36
N ASP A 108 -13.45 -1.19 -2.96
CA ASP A 108 -13.55 -0.56 -1.65
C ASP A 108 -14.61 -1.23 -0.77
N HIS A 109 -14.54 -0.98 0.55
CA HIS A 109 -15.50 -1.45 1.56
C HIS A 109 -15.68 -2.97 1.65
N TYR A 110 -14.71 -3.75 1.15
CA TYR A 110 -14.81 -5.23 1.09
C TYR A 110 -14.30 -5.93 2.35
N ARG A 111 -13.49 -5.25 3.18
CA ARG A 111 -12.93 -5.86 4.39
C ARG A 111 -13.95 -5.90 5.52
N ASN A 112 -14.29 -7.10 5.96
CA ASN A 112 -15.23 -7.35 7.05
C ASN A 112 -14.55 -7.65 8.41
N LYS A 113 -13.22 -7.51 8.50
CA LYS A 113 -12.45 -7.66 9.73
C LYS A 113 -11.42 -6.53 9.84
N ALA A 114 -11.38 -5.86 10.99
CA ALA A 114 -10.35 -4.92 11.37
C ALA A 114 -9.64 -5.38 12.64
N GLN A 115 -8.34 -5.17 12.68
CA GLN A 115 -7.53 -5.24 13.89
C GLN A 115 -6.87 -3.88 14.03
N LEU A 116 -7.30 -3.12 15.02
CA LEU A 116 -6.89 -1.75 15.25
C LEU A 116 -6.04 -1.72 16.51
N PRO A 117 -4.70 -1.67 16.38
CA PRO A 117 -3.85 -1.41 17.53
C PRO A 117 -4.20 -0.06 18.15
N ILE A 118 -4.16 -0.03 19.47
CA ILE A 118 -4.36 1.16 20.29
C ILE A 118 -3.05 1.45 21.01
N GLY A 119 -2.74 2.70 21.16
CA GLY A 119 -1.55 3.17 21.86
C GLY A 119 -1.71 4.60 22.33
N ILE A 120 -0.62 5.15 22.81
CA ILE A 120 -0.53 6.54 23.26
C ILE A 120 0.55 7.22 22.42
N ASP A 121 0.29 8.43 21.96
CA ASP A 121 1.28 9.25 21.25
C ASP A 121 2.21 10.01 22.21
N ASP A 122 3.12 10.78 21.65
CA ASP A 122 4.09 11.59 22.44
C ASP A 122 3.40 12.69 23.29
N ASN A 123 2.16 13.04 22.99
CA ASN A 123 1.35 14.02 23.70
C ASN A 123 0.43 13.38 24.77
N GLN A 124 0.63 12.11 25.08
CA GLN A 124 -0.22 11.31 25.98
C GLN A 124 -1.67 11.17 25.50
N SER A 125 -1.93 11.36 24.20
CA SER A 125 -3.24 11.16 23.59
C SER A 125 -3.39 9.75 23.06
N MET A 126 -4.59 9.16 23.22
CA MET A 126 -4.89 7.85 22.67
C MET A 126 -4.89 7.90 21.13
N ILE A 127 -4.15 6.99 20.53
CA ILE A 127 -4.15 6.77 19.08
C ILE A 127 -4.65 5.35 18.77
N MET A 128 -5.41 5.24 17.69
CA MET A 128 -5.95 3.98 17.20
C MET A 128 -5.94 3.95 15.67
N GLY A 129 -5.45 2.86 15.08
CA GLY A 129 -5.40 2.81 13.62
C GLY A 129 -4.70 1.57 13.11
N PHE A 130 -3.75 1.73 12.21
CA PHE A 130 -3.02 0.62 11.60
C PHE A 130 -1.51 0.79 11.77
N TYR A 131 -0.79 -0.32 11.73
CA TYR A 131 0.67 -0.25 11.75
C TYR A 131 1.23 0.36 10.46
N SER A 132 2.26 1.17 10.61
CA SER A 132 3.10 1.62 9.51
C SER A 132 3.79 0.42 8.85
N ASN A 133 4.09 0.54 7.56
CA ASN A 133 4.74 -0.53 6.81
C ASN A 133 6.05 -0.96 7.47
N ARG A 134 6.20 -2.28 7.69
CA ARG A 134 7.38 -2.91 8.33
C ARG A 134 7.73 -2.35 9.72
N SER A 135 6.75 -1.89 10.47
CA SER A 135 6.91 -1.28 11.78
C SER A 135 5.68 -1.57 12.66
N HIS A 136 5.85 -1.52 13.98
CA HIS A 136 4.76 -1.52 14.94
C HIS A 136 4.33 -0.11 15.35
N ARG A 137 4.81 0.92 14.64
CA ARG A 137 4.34 2.29 14.87
C ARG A 137 2.90 2.43 14.41
N ILE A 138 2.02 2.83 15.29
CA ILE A 138 0.61 3.07 15.00
C ILE A 138 0.48 4.35 14.19
N ILE A 139 -0.24 4.28 13.09
CA ILE A 139 -0.71 5.44 12.34
C ILE A 139 -2.14 5.68 12.77
N ASP A 140 -2.36 6.76 13.45
CA ASP A 140 -3.69 7.15 13.90
C ASP A 140 -4.60 7.40 12.70
N CYS A 141 -5.67 6.61 12.60
CA CYS A 141 -6.58 6.61 11.46
C CYS A 141 -8.02 6.80 11.94
N GLU A 142 -8.72 7.75 11.34
CA GLU A 142 -10.14 8.00 11.61
C GLU A 142 -11.05 7.09 10.76
N SER A 143 -10.59 6.71 9.56
CA SER A 143 -11.37 5.91 8.62
C SER A 143 -10.48 5.08 7.72
N CYS A 144 -11.05 4.08 7.07
CA CYS A 144 -10.38 3.27 6.07
C CYS A 144 -11.32 2.94 4.92
N ALA A 145 -10.98 3.35 3.71
CA ALA A 145 -11.80 3.10 2.52
C ALA A 145 -11.97 1.62 2.16
N LEU A 146 -11.12 0.73 2.69
CA LEU A 146 -11.27 -0.70 2.48
C LEU A 146 -12.32 -1.34 3.40
N GLN A 147 -12.77 -0.64 4.44
CA GLN A 147 -13.72 -1.13 5.43
C GLN A 147 -15.08 -0.48 5.27
N PRO A 148 -16.18 -1.19 5.62
CA PRO A 148 -17.51 -0.60 5.67
C PRO A 148 -17.57 0.62 6.60
N GLN A 149 -18.47 1.54 6.32
CA GLN A 149 -18.65 2.75 7.12
C GLN A 149 -18.97 2.48 8.59
N SER A 150 -19.62 1.35 8.90
CA SER A 150 -19.87 0.90 10.27
C SER A 150 -18.61 0.76 11.12
N PHE A 151 -17.47 0.44 10.51
CA PHE A 151 -16.19 0.40 11.23
C PHE A 151 -15.72 1.79 11.64
N THR A 152 -15.88 2.80 10.78
CA THR A 152 -15.59 4.19 11.12
C THR A 152 -16.48 4.64 12.30
N GLN A 153 -17.77 4.33 12.25
CA GLN A 153 -18.69 4.64 13.35
C GLN A 153 -18.29 3.96 14.66
N ALA A 154 -17.86 2.70 14.60
CA ALA A 154 -17.36 1.98 15.78
C ALA A 154 -16.07 2.58 16.33
N MET A 155 -15.14 3.00 15.45
CA MET A 155 -13.91 3.69 15.85
C MET A 155 -14.22 5.01 16.54
N ASP A 156 -15.14 5.80 16.00
CA ASP A 156 -15.55 7.08 16.59
C ASP A 156 -16.21 6.89 17.96
N ALA A 157 -17.09 5.89 18.08
CA ALA A 157 -17.74 5.56 19.35
C ALA A 157 -16.72 5.12 20.41
N PHE A 158 -15.75 4.29 20.01
CA PHE A 158 -14.69 3.85 20.91
C PHE A 158 -13.81 5.02 21.38
N ARG A 159 -13.42 5.94 20.49
CA ARG A 159 -12.63 7.14 20.86
C ARG A 159 -13.37 7.98 21.87
N LYS A 160 -14.66 8.29 21.62
CA LYS A 160 -15.49 9.06 22.55
C LYS A 160 -15.60 8.38 23.91
N TRP A 161 -15.77 7.06 23.92
CA TRP A 161 -15.80 6.32 25.18
C TRP A 161 -14.46 6.40 25.93
N ALA A 162 -13.34 6.22 25.24
CA ALA A 162 -12.01 6.28 25.85
C ALA A 162 -11.70 7.68 26.42
N ASP A 163 -12.07 8.76 25.69
CA ASP A 163 -11.90 10.14 26.14
C ASP A 163 -12.70 10.46 27.40
N THR A 164 -13.88 9.82 27.58
CA THR A 164 -14.73 10.02 28.76
C THR A 164 -14.37 9.13 29.94
N SER A 165 -13.81 7.95 29.68
CA SER A 165 -13.51 6.94 30.72
C SER A 165 -12.08 7.03 31.25
N GLY A 166 -11.18 7.75 30.59
CA GLY A 166 -9.78 7.89 30.98
C GLY A 166 -9.50 8.99 32.01
N ASN A 167 -10.53 9.59 32.60
CA ASN A 167 -10.42 10.66 33.61
C ASN A 167 -10.76 10.19 35.03
N ASP A 168 -10.88 8.88 35.28
CA ASP A 168 -11.10 8.31 36.62
C ASP A 168 -9.83 7.59 37.13
#